data_9495be897278f81cd613bdf0fa512acd
#
_entry.id   9495be897278f81cd613bdf0fa512acd
#
_cell.length_a   1.000
_cell.length_b   1.000
_cell.length_c   1.000
_cell.angle_alpha   90.00
_cell.angle_beta   90.00
_cell.angle_gamma   90.00
#
_symmetry.space_group_name_H-M   'P 1'
#
loop_
_entity.id
_entity.type
_entity.pdbx_description
1 polymer ?
#
loop_
_entity_poly.entity_id
_entity_poly.type
_entity_poly.pdbx_seq_one_letter_code
_entity_poly.pdbx_strand_id
1 'polypeptide(L)'
;MCIRDSNNGNILSLVSLPDFNPNERQNITDVNYINRVTKGTYELGSVFKAFTFANALNEKLIEPETEFLNLPKSLSCYGFPIREYDNKIPSNLTAEQILIRSGNIGSVRIAQKIGAEKFKTFLEKVGVLSQITFDIEEVAPQKNYEFSKCKLATASYGHGIATTILQLAKGYAILSNGGFEINPTLINKNLEKHAKGTRLLNKGVSEQVVSALRKIVNTEEGTAKLANVPNYEIGGKTGTADKVLDGVYSEGKVNTFASIFPTSNPQFVFIVMLDDPQKSKDYYYKYRHRDGGWKGTLFNTAGWTSVEVAGKVIDKIGPILATKYIEVN
;
A
#
# COMPACT_ATOMS: atom_id res chain seq x y z
N MET A 1 5.11 6.33 -8.75
CA MET A 1 5.53 5.24 -9.67
C MET A 1 4.30 4.54 -10.22
N CYS A 2 4.21 4.34 -11.50
CA CYS A 2 3.16 3.58 -12.15
C CYS A 2 3.78 2.36 -12.85
N ILE A 3 3.39 1.17 -12.48
CA ILE A 3 3.74 -0.07 -13.17
C ILE A 3 2.59 -0.37 -14.12
N ARG A 4 2.89 -0.34 -15.41
CA ARG A 4 1.93 -0.75 -16.42
C ARG A 4 1.84 -2.27 -16.43
N ASP A 5 0.61 -2.69 -16.61
CA ASP A 5 0.25 -4.08 -16.78
C ASP A 5 0.93 -4.97 -15.74
N SER A 6 0.17 -5.30 -14.75
CA SER A 6 0.59 -6.24 -13.73
C SER A 6 1.13 -7.57 -14.32
N ASN A 7 1.08 -7.74 -15.65
CA ASN A 7 1.56 -8.92 -16.37
C ASN A 7 2.97 -8.76 -16.99
N ASN A 8 3.52 -7.54 -17.20
CA ASN A 8 4.85 -7.37 -17.82
C ASN A 8 5.86 -6.56 -16.98
N GLY A 9 5.44 -5.93 -15.89
CA GLY A 9 6.31 -5.20 -14.97
C GLY A 9 6.89 -3.89 -15.50
N ASN A 10 6.48 -3.43 -16.68
CA ASN A 10 7.00 -2.18 -17.24
C ASN A 10 6.68 -1.00 -16.32
N ILE A 11 7.68 -0.20 -16.02
CA ILE A 11 7.52 1.05 -15.29
C ILE A 11 7.24 2.17 -16.29
N LEU A 12 6.06 2.76 -16.23
CA LEU A 12 5.66 3.88 -17.09
C LEU A 12 6.14 5.23 -16.55
N SER A 13 6.24 5.36 -15.24
CA SER A 13 6.65 6.60 -14.59
C SER A 13 7.30 6.28 -13.25
N LEU A 14 8.45 6.89 -12.99
CA LEU A 14 9.17 6.83 -11.74
C LEU A 14 9.60 8.26 -11.39
N VAL A 15 8.97 8.83 -10.35
CA VAL A 15 9.22 10.21 -9.94
C VAL A 15 9.69 10.22 -8.48
N SER A 16 10.78 10.90 -8.22
CA SER A 16 11.31 11.19 -6.89
C SER A 16 11.54 12.70 -6.77
N LEU A 17 11.04 13.30 -5.69
CA LEU A 17 11.18 14.72 -5.41
C LEU A 17 11.87 14.92 -4.06
N PRO A 18 12.63 16.00 -3.84
CA PRO A 18 12.90 17.09 -4.80
C PRO A 18 13.69 16.61 -6.00
N ASP A 19 13.52 17.30 -7.13
CA ASP A 19 14.24 17.05 -8.38
C ASP A 19 15.51 17.91 -8.44
N PHE A 20 16.40 17.57 -9.38
CA PHE A 20 17.64 18.32 -9.60
C PHE A 20 17.92 18.48 -11.09
N ASN A 21 18.63 19.55 -11.44
CA ASN A 21 19.09 19.74 -12.81
C ASN A 21 20.41 18.97 -13.04
N PRO A 22 20.45 17.91 -13.85
CA PRO A 22 21.65 17.10 -14.08
C PRO A 22 22.75 17.87 -14.83
N ASN A 23 22.43 19.02 -15.46
CA ASN A 23 23.40 19.87 -16.13
C ASN A 23 24.10 20.84 -15.16
N GLU A 24 23.59 21.01 -13.95
CA GLU A 24 24.18 21.81 -12.90
C GLU A 24 24.79 20.88 -11.87
N ARG A 25 26.11 20.97 -11.68
CA ARG A 25 26.83 20.18 -10.65
C ARG A 25 26.47 20.69 -9.26
N GLN A 26 25.35 20.25 -8.75
CA GLN A 26 24.97 20.44 -7.35
C GLN A 26 25.74 19.46 -6.46
N ASN A 27 25.68 19.69 -5.16
CA ASN A 27 26.26 18.76 -4.21
C ASN A 27 25.46 17.45 -4.17
N ILE A 28 25.87 16.47 -5.00
CA ILE A 28 25.21 15.17 -5.17
C ILE A 28 25.22 14.30 -3.90
N THR A 29 25.91 14.72 -2.85
CA THR A 29 25.89 14.05 -1.54
C THR A 29 24.66 14.40 -0.71
N ASP A 30 23.84 15.37 -1.13
CA ASP A 30 22.61 15.71 -0.45
C ASP A 30 21.61 14.54 -0.53
N VAL A 31 21.23 14.00 0.63
CA VAL A 31 20.28 12.91 0.77
C VAL A 31 18.88 13.23 0.19
N ASN A 32 18.59 14.50 -0.06
CA ASN A 32 17.34 14.91 -0.70
C ASN A 32 17.25 14.47 -2.16
N TYR A 33 18.36 14.25 -2.84
CA TYR A 33 18.43 13.89 -4.25
C TYR A 33 18.51 12.38 -4.52
N ILE A 34 18.37 11.54 -3.50
CA ILE A 34 18.31 10.09 -3.72
C ILE A 34 17.02 9.71 -4.47
N ASN A 35 17.09 8.64 -5.25
CA ASN A 35 15.89 8.03 -5.79
C ASN A 35 15.09 7.33 -4.67
N ARG A 36 14.07 8.00 -4.16
CA ARG A 36 13.25 7.51 -3.04
C ARG A 36 12.45 6.26 -3.38
N VAL A 37 12.25 5.99 -4.67
CA VAL A 37 11.46 4.83 -5.10
C VAL A 37 12.25 3.53 -4.95
N THR A 38 13.56 3.57 -5.19
CA THR A 38 14.43 2.39 -5.21
C THR A 38 15.36 2.31 -4.01
N LYS A 39 15.87 3.43 -3.51
CA LYS A 39 16.83 3.49 -2.38
C LYS A 39 16.18 3.84 -1.04
N GLY A 40 15.09 4.58 -1.06
CA GLY A 40 14.37 4.93 0.18
C GLY A 40 13.67 3.72 0.77
N THR A 41 13.95 3.39 2.04
CA THR A 41 13.23 2.35 2.78
C THR A 41 12.37 2.99 3.86
N TYR A 42 11.09 2.66 3.87
CA TYR A 42 10.10 3.28 4.73
C TYR A 42 9.22 2.24 5.41
N GLU A 43 8.79 2.53 6.62
CA GLU A 43 7.62 1.90 7.19
C GLU A 43 6.39 2.50 6.52
N LEU A 44 5.68 1.69 5.73
CA LEU A 44 4.57 2.18 4.89
C LEU A 44 3.21 1.97 5.51
N GLY A 45 3.18 1.45 6.75
CA GLY A 45 1.98 1.30 7.55
C GLY A 45 0.93 0.40 6.92
N SER A 46 -0.31 0.80 7.05
CA SER A 46 -1.49 -0.02 6.75
C SER A 46 -1.62 -0.52 5.31
N VAL A 47 -0.76 -0.13 4.36
CA VAL A 47 -0.71 -0.76 3.03
C VAL A 47 -0.33 -2.24 3.11
N PHE A 48 0.37 -2.64 4.18
CA PHE A 48 0.72 -4.04 4.46
C PHE A 48 -0.48 -4.93 4.79
N LYS A 49 -1.59 -4.36 5.25
CA LYS A 49 -2.81 -5.14 5.57
C LYS A 49 -3.38 -5.88 4.36
N ALA A 50 -3.16 -5.38 3.15
CA ALA A 50 -3.51 -6.10 1.92
C ALA A 50 -2.75 -7.44 1.82
N PHE A 51 -1.47 -7.46 2.20
CA PHE A 51 -0.68 -8.70 2.23
C PHE A 51 -1.10 -9.63 3.35
N THR A 52 -1.44 -9.10 4.53
CA THR A 52 -1.96 -9.88 5.66
C THR A 52 -3.27 -10.59 5.27
N PHE A 53 -4.18 -9.86 4.66
CA PHE A 53 -5.46 -10.40 4.18
C PHE A 53 -5.25 -11.44 3.07
N ALA A 54 -4.45 -11.12 2.05
CA ALA A 54 -4.14 -12.02 0.94
C ALA A 54 -3.48 -13.32 1.40
N ASN A 55 -2.52 -13.25 2.32
CA ASN A 55 -1.85 -14.44 2.85
C ASN A 55 -2.83 -15.35 3.60
N ALA A 56 -3.67 -14.79 4.45
CA ALA A 56 -4.65 -15.59 5.21
C ALA A 56 -5.68 -16.26 4.29
N LEU A 57 -6.13 -15.58 3.23
CA LEU A 57 -6.98 -16.16 2.19
C LEU A 57 -6.26 -17.28 1.43
N ASN A 58 -5.01 -17.05 1.03
CA ASN A 58 -4.23 -18.03 0.26
C ASN A 58 -3.91 -19.30 1.05
N GLU A 59 -3.72 -19.16 2.36
CA GLU A 59 -3.56 -20.27 3.31
C GLU A 59 -4.90 -20.91 3.72
N LYS A 60 -6.04 -20.42 3.21
CA LYS A 60 -7.41 -20.85 3.55
C LYS A 60 -7.73 -20.79 5.04
N LEU A 61 -7.17 -19.81 5.74
CA LEU A 61 -7.38 -19.58 7.17
C LEU A 61 -8.58 -18.68 7.46
N ILE A 62 -8.98 -17.92 6.45
CA ILE A 62 -10.15 -17.05 6.44
C ILE A 62 -10.81 -17.04 5.06
N GLU A 63 -12.08 -16.62 5.05
CA GLU A 63 -12.80 -16.11 3.88
C GLU A 63 -13.10 -14.62 4.13
N PRO A 64 -13.50 -13.83 3.11
CA PRO A 64 -13.83 -12.41 3.30
C PRO A 64 -14.87 -12.17 4.39
N GLU A 65 -15.85 -13.08 4.53
CA GLU A 65 -16.96 -13.04 5.47
C GLU A 65 -16.62 -13.60 6.86
N THR A 66 -15.41 -14.17 7.05
CA THR A 66 -15.00 -14.72 8.35
C THR A 66 -15.11 -13.66 9.44
N GLU A 67 -15.93 -13.92 10.46
CA GLU A 67 -16.18 -13.01 11.54
C GLU A 67 -15.08 -13.02 12.60
N PHE A 68 -14.74 -11.83 13.05
CA PHE A 68 -13.89 -11.55 14.21
C PHE A 68 -14.72 -10.79 15.23
N LEU A 69 -15.10 -11.49 16.29
CA LEU A 69 -16.00 -10.97 17.33
C LEU A 69 -15.21 -10.53 18.56
N ASN A 70 -15.76 -9.54 19.27
CA ASN A 70 -15.22 -9.04 20.53
C ASN A 70 -13.74 -8.61 20.43
N LEU A 71 -13.37 -7.95 19.32
CA LEU A 71 -12.04 -7.37 19.17
C LEU A 71 -11.79 -6.36 20.31
N PRO A 72 -10.70 -6.51 21.09
CA PRO A 72 -10.45 -5.62 22.23
C PRO A 72 -10.05 -4.23 21.74
N LYS A 73 -10.15 -3.22 22.59
CA LYS A 73 -9.72 -1.84 22.29
C LYS A 73 -8.20 -1.69 22.23
N SER A 74 -7.46 -2.60 22.86
CA SER A 74 -6.00 -2.61 22.89
C SER A 74 -5.47 -4.03 23.07
N LEU A 75 -4.33 -4.31 22.42
CA LEU A 75 -3.51 -5.49 22.66
C LEU A 75 -2.18 -5.05 23.25
N SER A 76 -1.64 -5.79 24.19
CA SER A 76 -0.31 -5.53 24.74
C SER A 76 0.75 -6.35 24.02
N CYS A 77 1.86 -5.72 23.72
CA CYS A 77 3.04 -6.35 23.14
C CYS A 77 4.28 -5.91 23.94
N TYR A 78 4.75 -6.73 24.86
CA TYR A 78 5.85 -6.40 25.78
C TYR A 78 5.68 -5.03 26.47
N GLY A 79 4.45 -4.73 26.94
CA GLY A 79 4.14 -3.46 27.59
C GLY A 79 3.73 -2.32 26.64
N PHE A 80 3.98 -2.45 25.34
CA PHE A 80 3.53 -1.46 24.37
C PHE A 80 2.12 -1.76 23.88
N PRO A 81 1.20 -0.78 23.94
CA PRO A 81 -0.18 -1.01 23.50
C PRO A 81 -0.31 -0.89 21.99
N ILE A 82 -0.89 -1.91 21.36
CA ILE A 82 -1.39 -1.83 19.98
C ILE A 82 -2.86 -1.40 20.06
N ARG A 83 -3.22 -0.30 19.39
CA ARG A 83 -4.57 0.27 19.40
C ARG A 83 -5.06 0.51 17.98
N GLU A 84 -6.38 0.68 17.85
CA GLU A 84 -6.95 1.20 16.61
C GLU A 84 -6.59 2.68 16.43
N TYR A 85 -6.46 3.10 15.17
CA TYR A 85 -6.22 4.52 14.84
C TYR A 85 -7.48 5.37 15.04
N ASP A 86 -8.67 4.76 14.99
CA ASP A 86 -9.96 5.41 15.21
C ASP A 86 -10.82 4.58 16.19
N ASN A 87 -11.25 5.22 17.27
CA ASN A 87 -12.12 4.60 18.29
C ASN A 87 -13.51 4.18 17.75
N LYS A 88 -13.87 4.62 16.52
CA LYS A 88 -15.14 4.25 15.86
C LYS A 88 -15.08 2.88 15.18
N ILE A 89 -13.91 2.26 15.08
CA ILE A 89 -13.80 0.91 14.53
C ILE A 89 -14.57 -0.05 15.46
N PRO A 90 -15.58 -0.80 14.92
CA PRO A 90 -16.37 -1.74 15.71
C PRO A 90 -15.52 -2.88 16.26
N SER A 91 -16.02 -3.50 17.36
CA SER A 91 -15.40 -4.70 17.92
C SER A 91 -15.76 -5.99 17.18
N ASN A 92 -16.79 -5.96 16.35
CA ASN A 92 -17.21 -7.09 15.52
C ASN A 92 -17.08 -6.71 14.06
N LEU A 93 -16.25 -7.41 13.33
CA LEU A 93 -15.94 -7.13 11.92
C LEU A 93 -15.72 -8.45 11.18
N THR A 94 -16.06 -8.47 9.90
CA THR A 94 -15.56 -9.52 9.00
C THR A 94 -14.11 -9.27 8.62
N ALA A 95 -13.43 -10.28 8.10
CA ALA A 95 -12.06 -10.15 7.62
C ALA A 95 -11.93 -9.06 6.54
N GLU A 96 -12.90 -8.97 5.63
CA GLU A 96 -12.94 -7.93 4.61
C GLU A 96 -13.15 -6.54 5.22
N GLN A 97 -14.06 -6.40 6.20
CA GLN A 97 -14.29 -5.14 6.90
C GLN A 97 -13.06 -4.66 7.68
N ILE A 98 -12.26 -5.60 8.24
CA ILE A 98 -10.97 -5.27 8.88
C ILE A 98 -10.05 -4.58 7.87
N LEU A 99 -9.98 -5.07 6.64
CA LEU A 99 -9.16 -4.45 5.59
C LEU A 99 -9.73 -3.11 5.14
N ILE A 100 -11.05 -3.02 4.88
CA ILE A 100 -11.74 -1.81 4.41
C ILE A 100 -11.60 -0.67 5.42
N ARG A 101 -11.90 -0.93 6.68
CA ARG A 101 -11.80 0.05 7.77
C ARG A 101 -10.37 0.24 8.29
N SER A 102 -9.43 -0.52 7.76
CA SER A 102 -8.02 -0.47 8.18
C SER A 102 -7.82 -0.76 9.68
N GLY A 103 -8.54 -1.75 10.24
CA GLY A 103 -8.43 -2.15 11.64
C GLY A 103 -7.06 -2.75 11.98
N ASN A 104 -6.40 -2.23 13.02
CA ASN A 104 -5.11 -2.74 13.48
C ASN A 104 -5.28 -4.05 14.26
N ILE A 105 -6.19 -4.07 15.23
CA ILE A 105 -6.43 -5.21 16.09
C ILE A 105 -6.89 -6.43 15.30
N GLY A 106 -7.82 -6.20 14.36
CA GLY A 106 -8.28 -7.26 13.46
C GLY A 106 -7.15 -7.82 12.59
N SER A 107 -6.28 -6.96 12.06
CA SER A 107 -5.11 -7.39 11.27
C SER A 107 -4.14 -8.24 12.10
N VAL A 108 -3.91 -7.87 13.38
CA VAL A 108 -3.12 -8.69 14.30
C VAL A 108 -3.76 -10.08 14.48
N ARG A 109 -5.08 -10.15 14.65
CA ARG A 109 -5.80 -11.44 14.81
C ARG A 109 -5.68 -12.31 13.56
N ILE A 110 -5.78 -11.71 12.37
CA ILE A 110 -5.55 -12.43 11.11
C ILE A 110 -4.11 -12.96 11.05
N ALA A 111 -3.11 -12.13 11.33
CA ALA A 111 -1.71 -12.54 11.31
C ALA A 111 -1.37 -13.64 12.34
N GLN A 112 -2.01 -13.61 13.51
CA GLN A 112 -1.88 -14.67 14.51
C GLN A 112 -2.38 -16.02 14.01
N LYS A 113 -3.40 -16.06 13.14
CA LYS A 113 -3.84 -17.30 12.48
C LYS A 113 -2.81 -17.79 11.45
N ILE A 114 -2.14 -16.89 10.75
CA ILE A 114 -1.11 -17.23 9.74
C ILE A 114 0.15 -17.80 10.41
N GLY A 115 0.61 -17.16 11.49
CA GLY A 115 1.87 -17.49 12.14
C GLY A 115 3.09 -16.79 11.51
N ALA A 116 4.15 -16.64 12.29
CA ALA A 116 5.30 -15.83 11.96
C ALA A 116 6.06 -16.30 10.70
N GLU A 117 6.35 -17.60 10.63
CA GLU A 117 7.11 -18.18 9.51
C GLU A 117 6.38 -18.06 8.18
N LYS A 118 5.10 -18.43 8.14
CA LYS A 118 4.30 -18.35 6.92
C LYS A 118 4.13 -16.90 6.47
N PHE A 119 3.93 -15.98 7.40
CA PHE A 119 3.79 -14.55 7.09
C PHE A 119 5.08 -13.97 6.52
N LYS A 120 6.24 -14.27 7.13
CA LYS A 120 7.55 -13.87 6.63
C LYS A 120 7.79 -14.42 5.23
N THR A 121 7.67 -15.73 5.07
CA THR A 121 7.87 -16.42 3.78
C THR A 121 6.98 -15.84 2.67
N PHE A 122 5.74 -15.51 3.00
CA PHE A 122 4.82 -14.89 2.05
C PHE A 122 5.30 -13.50 1.61
N LEU A 123 5.70 -12.62 2.55
CA LEU A 123 6.20 -11.28 2.23
C LEU A 123 7.49 -11.33 1.40
N GLU A 124 8.34 -12.32 1.64
CA GLU A 124 9.53 -12.57 0.83
C GLU A 124 9.15 -13.02 -0.59
N LYS A 125 8.25 -13.99 -0.73
CA LYS A 125 7.78 -14.50 -2.02
C LYS A 125 7.14 -13.43 -2.90
N VAL A 126 6.33 -12.55 -2.33
CA VAL A 126 5.71 -11.46 -3.09
C VAL A 126 6.67 -10.28 -3.31
N GLY A 127 7.91 -10.39 -2.87
CA GLY A 127 8.99 -9.42 -3.15
C GLY A 127 8.99 -8.18 -2.26
N VAL A 128 8.13 -8.11 -1.24
CA VAL A 128 8.04 -6.93 -0.36
C VAL A 128 9.21 -6.86 0.62
N LEU A 129 9.75 -8.01 1.03
CA LEU A 129 10.92 -8.12 1.91
C LEU A 129 12.12 -8.73 1.22
N SER A 130 12.07 -9.00 -0.07
CA SER A 130 13.18 -9.57 -0.83
C SER A 130 13.90 -8.52 -1.66
N GLN A 131 15.17 -8.73 -1.91
CA GLN A 131 15.91 -7.93 -2.87
C GLN A 131 15.30 -8.07 -4.26
N ILE A 132 15.18 -6.97 -4.98
CA ILE A 132 14.71 -6.96 -6.36
C ILE A 132 15.90 -6.71 -7.28
N THR A 133 16.06 -7.56 -8.30
CA THR A 133 16.93 -7.24 -9.44
C THR A 133 16.23 -6.19 -10.28
N PHE A 134 16.89 -5.06 -10.52
CA PHE A 134 16.35 -3.94 -11.26
C PHE A 134 17.38 -3.45 -12.28
N ASP A 135 16.92 -2.88 -13.40
CA ASP A 135 17.77 -2.56 -14.55
C ASP A 135 18.89 -1.55 -14.26
N ILE A 136 18.73 -0.74 -13.22
CA ILE A 136 19.70 0.29 -12.83
C ILE A 136 20.41 -0.01 -11.50
N GLU A 137 20.28 -1.22 -11.01
CA GLU A 137 20.92 -1.70 -9.74
C GLU A 137 20.66 -0.82 -8.51
N GLU A 138 19.66 0.04 -8.54
CA GLU A 138 19.32 0.96 -7.45
C GLU A 138 18.34 0.35 -6.43
N VAL A 139 18.65 -0.82 -5.92
CA VAL A 139 17.76 -1.49 -4.96
C VAL A 139 18.27 -1.28 -3.53
N ALA A 140 17.33 -1.03 -2.60
CA ALA A 140 17.66 -0.97 -1.19
C ALA A 140 18.17 -2.34 -0.69
N PRO A 141 19.14 -2.37 0.22
CA PRO A 141 19.65 -3.63 0.76
C PRO A 141 18.56 -4.40 1.47
N GLN A 142 18.58 -5.72 1.33
CA GLN A 142 17.68 -6.60 2.05
C GLN A 142 17.92 -6.47 3.55
N LYS A 143 16.84 -6.27 4.31
CA LYS A 143 16.87 -6.34 5.77
C LYS A 143 16.38 -7.71 6.22
N ASN A 144 17.17 -8.41 7.01
CA ASN A 144 16.73 -9.62 7.66
C ASN A 144 15.84 -9.27 8.85
N TYR A 145 14.61 -9.76 8.83
CA TYR A 145 13.66 -9.60 9.92
C TYR A 145 13.42 -10.92 10.63
N GLU A 146 13.62 -10.92 11.95
CA GLU A 146 13.14 -11.98 12.81
C GLU A 146 11.73 -11.68 13.28
N PHE A 147 10.83 -12.64 13.11
CA PHE A 147 9.42 -12.47 13.43
C PHE A 147 9.07 -13.09 14.78
N SER A 148 9.35 -12.38 15.87
CA SER A 148 8.75 -12.67 17.18
C SER A 148 7.23 -12.48 17.16
N LYS A 149 6.53 -12.92 18.21
CA LYS A 149 5.08 -12.70 18.33
C LYS A 149 4.68 -11.23 18.21
N CYS A 150 5.46 -10.33 18.81
CA CYS A 150 5.20 -8.89 18.73
C CYS A 150 5.56 -8.33 17.36
N LYS A 151 6.65 -8.78 16.77
CA LYS A 151 7.05 -8.37 15.42
C LYS A 151 5.99 -8.79 14.39
N LEU A 152 5.45 -10.01 14.49
CA LEU A 152 4.33 -10.46 13.66
C LEU A 152 3.12 -9.54 13.84
N ALA A 153 2.76 -9.21 15.08
CA ALA A 153 1.64 -8.34 15.36
C ALA A 153 1.80 -6.97 14.71
N THR A 154 2.96 -6.30 14.89
CA THR A 154 3.21 -4.98 14.31
C THR A 154 3.39 -5.02 12.80
N ALA A 155 4.07 -6.01 12.27
CA ALA A 155 4.26 -6.20 10.82
C ALA A 155 2.94 -6.43 10.08
N SER A 156 1.93 -7.02 10.74
CA SER A 156 0.62 -7.27 10.14
C SER A 156 -0.08 -6.00 9.63
N TYR A 157 0.27 -4.85 10.21
CA TYR A 157 -0.23 -3.54 9.77
C TYR A 157 0.90 -2.58 9.33
N GLY A 158 2.09 -3.13 9.03
CA GLY A 158 3.19 -2.40 8.41
C GLY A 158 4.06 -1.57 9.36
N HIS A 159 4.08 -1.89 10.66
CA HIS A 159 4.94 -1.25 11.67
C HIS A 159 6.16 -2.14 11.98
N GLY A 160 7.31 -1.51 12.14
CA GLY A 160 8.56 -2.21 12.42
C GLY A 160 9.13 -3.00 11.25
N ILE A 161 8.57 -2.91 10.06
CA ILE A 161 9.10 -3.44 8.79
C ILE A 161 9.17 -2.31 7.78
N ALA A 162 10.28 -2.24 7.06
CA ALA A 162 10.49 -1.22 6.04
C ALA A 162 10.76 -1.86 4.68
N THR A 163 10.27 -1.23 3.64
CA THR A 163 10.42 -1.66 2.25
C THR A 163 10.56 -0.44 1.34
N THR A 164 10.98 -0.65 0.10
CA THR A 164 10.98 0.41 -0.91
C THR A 164 9.62 0.53 -1.59
N ILE A 165 9.38 1.66 -2.22
CA ILE A 165 8.18 1.85 -3.06
C ILE A 165 8.15 0.88 -4.24
N LEU A 166 9.32 0.55 -4.80
CA LEU A 166 9.42 -0.43 -5.89
C LEU A 166 9.01 -1.84 -5.44
N GLN A 167 9.49 -2.28 -4.26
CA GLN A 167 9.10 -3.57 -3.67
C GLN A 167 7.59 -3.60 -3.37
N LEU A 168 7.04 -2.52 -2.80
CA LEU A 168 5.60 -2.42 -2.56
C LEU A 168 4.82 -2.55 -3.87
N ALA A 169 5.25 -1.87 -4.94
CA ALA A 169 4.58 -1.91 -6.24
C ALA A 169 4.64 -3.32 -6.87
N LYS A 170 5.77 -4.02 -6.76
CA LYS A 170 5.88 -5.44 -7.16
C LYS A 170 4.84 -6.28 -6.42
N GLY A 171 4.77 -6.13 -5.10
CA GLY A 171 3.81 -6.88 -4.29
C GLY A 171 2.36 -6.60 -4.70
N TYR A 172 1.96 -5.34 -4.89
CA TYR A 172 0.61 -4.98 -5.34
C TYR A 172 0.30 -5.47 -6.76
N ALA A 173 1.29 -5.49 -7.65
CA ALA A 173 1.12 -6.10 -8.97
C ALA A 173 0.79 -7.59 -8.86
N ILE A 174 1.50 -8.34 -8.02
CA ILE A 174 1.24 -9.76 -7.76
C ILE A 174 -0.15 -9.97 -7.13
N LEU A 175 -0.55 -9.10 -6.19
CA LEU A 175 -1.88 -9.17 -5.57
C LEU A 175 -3.01 -8.99 -6.60
N SER A 176 -2.78 -8.26 -7.70
CA SER A 176 -3.83 -7.85 -8.65
C SER A 176 -3.78 -8.53 -10.01
N ASN A 177 -2.70 -9.23 -10.38
CA ASN A 177 -2.54 -9.83 -11.70
C ASN A 177 -2.95 -11.31 -11.79
N GLY A 178 -3.73 -11.80 -10.85
CA GLY A 178 -4.07 -13.21 -10.72
C GLY A 178 -3.00 -14.02 -9.96
N GLY A 179 -2.11 -13.34 -9.25
CA GLY A 179 -1.10 -13.93 -8.36
C GLY A 179 0.20 -14.36 -9.04
N PHE A 180 0.51 -13.85 -10.20
CA PHE A 180 1.73 -14.20 -10.91
C PHE A 180 2.92 -13.34 -10.49
N GLU A 181 4.06 -13.98 -10.34
CA GLU A 181 5.32 -13.27 -10.09
C GLU A 181 5.65 -12.35 -11.26
N ILE A 182 6.13 -11.16 -10.94
CA ILE A 182 6.53 -10.15 -11.90
C ILE A 182 7.73 -9.37 -11.38
N ASN A 183 8.65 -9.01 -12.27
CA ASN A 183 9.78 -8.15 -11.95
C ASN A 183 9.61 -6.78 -12.64
N PRO A 184 9.76 -5.68 -11.89
CA PRO A 184 9.72 -4.34 -12.46
C PRO A 184 10.89 -4.13 -13.40
N THR A 185 10.64 -3.42 -14.53
CA THR A 185 11.65 -3.12 -15.53
C THR A 185 11.38 -1.76 -16.18
N LEU A 186 12.45 -1.05 -16.53
CA LEU A 186 12.44 0.16 -17.37
C LEU A 186 12.54 -0.16 -18.87
N ILE A 187 12.93 -1.38 -19.18
CA ILE A 187 13.07 -1.83 -20.57
C ILE A 187 11.70 -2.24 -21.09
N ASN A 188 11.23 -1.57 -22.14
CA ASN A 188 9.98 -1.94 -22.78
C ASN A 188 10.13 -3.32 -23.45
N LYS A 189 9.55 -4.32 -22.82
CA LYS A 189 9.50 -5.68 -23.35
C LYS A 189 8.21 -5.82 -24.14
N ASN A 190 8.31 -6.08 -25.45
CA ASN A 190 7.15 -6.32 -26.31
C ASN A 190 6.27 -7.44 -25.74
N LEU A 191 4.97 -7.21 -25.70
CA LEU A 191 3.95 -8.03 -25.01
C LEU A 191 3.84 -9.48 -25.53
N GLU A 192 4.32 -9.76 -26.74
CA GLU A 192 4.03 -11.03 -27.43
C GLU A 192 4.77 -12.28 -26.91
N LYS A 193 5.72 -12.15 -25.97
CA LYS A 193 6.60 -13.29 -25.60
C LYS A 193 6.89 -13.47 -24.11
N HIS A 194 6.17 -12.83 -23.19
CA HIS A 194 6.47 -13.06 -21.79
C HIS A 194 5.60 -14.18 -21.23
N ALA A 195 6.23 -15.34 -21.03
CA ALA A 195 5.66 -16.38 -20.18
C ALA A 195 5.32 -15.76 -18.82
N LYS A 196 4.08 -15.94 -18.37
CA LYS A 196 3.68 -15.56 -17.00
C LYS A 196 4.66 -16.22 -16.03
N GLY A 197 5.14 -15.46 -15.07
CA GLY A 197 6.01 -15.99 -14.01
C GLY A 197 5.32 -17.07 -13.17
N THR A 198 6.00 -17.53 -12.13
CA THR A 198 5.43 -18.51 -11.19
C THR A 198 4.18 -17.93 -10.52
N ARG A 199 3.13 -18.72 -10.41
CA ARG A 199 1.94 -18.32 -9.66
C ARG A 199 2.20 -18.44 -8.16
N LEU A 200 2.18 -17.33 -7.45
CA LEU A 200 2.43 -17.23 -6.01
C LEU A 200 1.13 -17.19 -5.18
N LEU A 201 0.02 -16.76 -5.80
CA LEU A 201 -1.31 -16.68 -5.20
C LEU A 201 -2.34 -17.38 -6.09
N ASN A 202 -3.35 -17.99 -5.48
CA ASN A 202 -4.50 -18.48 -6.22
C ASN A 202 -5.24 -17.32 -6.90
N LYS A 203 -5.76 -17.55 -8.12
CA LYS A 203 -6.50 -16.55 -8.89
C LYS A 203 -7.68 -15.97 -8.09
N GLY A 204 -8.48 -16.81 -7.46
CA GLY A 204 -9.62 -16.38 -6.65
C GLY A 204 -9.20 -15.50 -5.45
N VAL A 205 -8.03 -15.73 -4.85
CA VAL A 205 -7.49 -14.86 -3.80
C VAL A 205 -7.17 -13.47 -4.36
N SER A 206 -6.54 -13.40 -5.53
CA SER A 206 -6.27 -12.12 -6.20
C SER A 206 -7.58 -11.35 -6.46
N GLU A 207 -8.62 -12.02 -6.97
CA GLU A 207 -9.93 -11.43 -7.24
C GLU A 207 -10.60 -10.90 -5.96
N GLN A 208 -10.55 -11.66 -4.86
CA GLN A 208 -11.08 -11.24 -3.56
C GLN A 208 -10.32 -10.02 -3.00
N VAL A 209 -8.99 -9.99 -3.12
CA VAL A 209 -8.17 -8.84 -2.70
C VAL A 209 -8.51 -7.60 -3.53
N VAL A 210 -8.61 -7.72 -4.86
CA VAL A 210 -8.97 -6.62 -5.76
C VAL A 210 -10.35 -6.08 -5.41
N SER A 211 -11.33 -6.95 -5.16
CA SER A 211 -12.67 -6.57 -4.72
C SER A 211 -12.64 -5.77 -3.41
N ALA A 212 -11.91 -6.24 -2.41
CA ALA A 212 -11.79 -5.54 -1.13
C ALA A 212 -11.08 -4.19 -1.28
N LEU A 213 -10.02 -4.10 -2.11
CA LEU A 213 -9.33 -2.85 -2.42
C LEU A 213 -10.26 -1.83 -3.12
N ARG A 214 -11.18 -2.29 -3.98
CA ARG A 214 -12.21 -1.43 -4.60
C ARG A 214 -13.14 -0.86 -3.54
N LYS A 215 -13.59 -1.67 -2.60
CA LYS A 215 -14.49 -1.25 -1.51
C LYS A 215 -13.86 -0.19 -0.60
N ILE A 216 -12.53 -0.17 -0.43
CA ILE A 216 -11.83 0.88 0.32
C ILE A 216 -11.99 2.26 -0.33
N VAL A 217 -12.17 2.31 -1.65
CA VAL A 217 -12.28 3.57 -2.41
C VAL A 217 -13.73 3.99 -2.59
N ASN A 218 -14.66 3.05 -2.83
CA ASN A 218 -16.02 3.36 -3.27
C ASN A 218 -17.11 3.18 -2.21
N THR A 219 -16.76 2.78 -0.96
CA THR A 219 -17.75 2.66 0.12
C THR A 219 -17.61 3.74 1.18
N GLU A 220 -18.68 3.96 1.97
CA GLU A 220 -18.67 4.92 3.07
C GLU A 220 -17.69 4.56 4.19
N GLU A 221 -17.42 3.29 4.38
CA GLU A 221 -16.49 2.77 5.39
C GLU A 221 -15.03 2.85 4.98
N GLY A 222 -14.80 3.06 3.69
CA GLY A 222 -13.48 3.08 3.09
C GLY A 222 -12.66 4.31 3.45
N THR A 223 -11.35 4.14 3.48
CA THR A 223 -10.40 5.18 3.88
C THR A 223 -9.84 5.99 2.71
N ALA A 224 -10.25 5.69 1.46
CA ALA A 224 -9.63 6.28 0.26
C ALA A 224 -10.65 6.90 -0.71
N LYS A 225 -11.72 7.49 -0.22
CA LYS A 225 -12.82 8.05 -1.03
C LYS A 225 -12.38 9.15 -2.01
N LEU A 226 -11.37 9.95 -1.67
CA LEU A 226 -10.87 11.02 -2.53
C LEU A 226 -10.19 10.51 -3.82
N ALA A 227 -9.93 9.20 -3.91
CA ALA A 227 -9.46 8.56 -5.14
C ALA A 227 -10.59 7.94 -5.97
N ASN A 228 -11.86 8.11 -5.59
CA ASN A 228 -12.98 7.57 -6.36
C ASN A 228 -13.26 8.42 -7.60
N VAL A 229 -12.36 8.37 -8.57
CA VAL A 229 -12.50 9.09 -9.84
C VAL A 229 -13.44 8.30 -10.74
N PRO A 230 -14.49 8.95 -11.29
CA PRO A 230 -15.42 8.31 -12.20
C PRO A 230 -14.73 7.63 -13.39
N ASN A 231 -15.21 6.47 -13.79
CA ASN A 231 -14.77 5.69 -14.96
C ASN A 231 -13.40 4.99 -14.84
N TYR A 232 -12.65 5.14 -13.75
CA TYR A 232 -11.34 4.49 -13.61
C TYR A 232 -11.32 3.30 -12.67
N GLU A 233 -12.41 3.03 -11.96
CA GLU A 233 -12.56 1.87 -11.05
C GLU A 233 -11.34 1.66 -10.16
N ILE A 234 -10.89 2.72 -9.49
CA ILE A 234 -9.69 2.66 -8.65
C ILE A 234 -9.99 1.84 -7.40
N GLY A 235 -9.13 0.89 -7.10
CA GLY A 235 -9.02 0.21 -5.81
C GLY A 235 -7.69 0.56 -5.15
N GLY A 236 -7.61 0.47 -3.82
CA GLY A 236 -6.32 0.74 -3.17
C GLY A 236 -6.38 0.75 -1.65
N LYS A 237 -5.21 0.88 -1.03
CA LYS A 237 -5.05 0.91 0.42
C LYS A 237 -4.24 2.10 0.87
N THR A 238 -4.73 2.77 1.91
CA THR A 238 -4.02 3.85 2.61
C THR A 238 -3.03 3.30 3.62
N GLY A 239 -1.91 3.98 3.76
CA GLY A 239 -0.95 3.78 4.83
C GLY A 239 -0.53 5.12 5.43
N THR A 240 -0.57 5.22 6.74
CA THR A 240 -0.01 6.33 7.50
C THR A 240 0.87 5.72 8.58
N ALA A 241 2.15 6.05 8.58
CA ALA A 241 3.10 5.60 9.56
C ALA A 241 3.83 6.80 10.17
N ASP A 242 4.28 6.66 11.41
CA ASP A 242 5.16 7.64 12.01
C ASP A 242 6.54 7.55 11.37
N LYS A 243 7.14 8.68 11.09
CA LYS A 243 8.47 8.74 10.49
C LYS A 243 9.51 8.29 11.50
N VAL A 244 10.40 7.40 11.08
CA VAL A 244 11.54 6.98 11.89
C VAL A 244 12.77 7.81 11.50
N LEU A 245 13.34 8.52 12.45
CA LEU A 245 14.60 9.26 12.33
C LEU A 245 15.60 8.69 13.34
N ASP A 246 16.74 8.26 12.86
CA ASP A 246 17.81 7.66 13.70
C ASP A 246 17.30 6.54 14.63
N GLY A 247 16.36 5.73 14.15
CA GLY A 247 15.77 4.61 14.91
C GLY A 247 14.67 4.99 15.91
N VAL A 248 14.31 6.27 16.00
CA VAL A 248 13.27 6.78 16.91
C VAL A 248 12.06 7.30 16.10
N TYR A 249 10.86 7.02 16.57
CA TYR A 249 9.64 7.58 15.99
C TYR A 249 9.54 9.08 16.26
N SER A 250 9.29 9.86 15.20
CA SER A 250 9.10 11.32 15.25
C SER A 250 7.62 11.67 15.04
N GLU A 251 7.26 12.94 15.19
CA GLU A 251 5.90 13.43 14.88
C GLU A 251 5.60 13.48 13.37
N GLY A 252 6.63 13.46 12.53
CA GLY A 252 6.49 13.40 11.07
C GLY A 252 5.77 12.14 10.61
N LYS A 253 5.15 12.21 9.44
CA LYS A 253 4.37 11.09 8.87
C LYS A 253 4.91 10.68 7.51
N VAL A 254 4.82 9.39 7.23
CA VAL A 254 4.94 8.84 5.88
C VAL A 254 3.54 8.41 5.44
N ASN A 255 3.00 9.09 4.44
CA ASN A 255 1.67 8.82 3.90
C ASN A 255 1.80 8.12 2.56
N THR A 256 1.16 6.98 2.44
CA THR A 256 1.20 6.17 1.22
C THR A 256 -0.21 5.81 0.78
N PHE A 257 -0.45 5.88 -0.52
CA PHE A 257 -1.59 5.25 -1.15
C PHE A 257 -1.09 4.31 -2.25
N ALA A 258 -1.36 3.03 -2.06
CA ALA A 258 -1.06 2.01 -3.05
C ALA A 258 -2.36 1.63 -3.76
N SER A 259 -2.45 1.94 -5.04
CA SER A 259 -3.66 1.75 -5.85
C SER A 259 -3.43 0.87 -7.06
N ILE A 260 -4.53 0.29 -7.52
CA ILE A 260 -4.64 -0.52 -8.73
C ILE A 260 -5.83 -0.02 -9.55
N PHE A 261 -5.75 -0.07 -10.85
CA PHE A 261 -6.88 0.27 -11.72
C PHE A 261 -6.71 -0.23 -13.16
N PRO A 262 -7.83 -0.41 -13.90
CA PRO A 262 -9.19 -0.54 -13.38
C PRO A 262 -9.34 -1.85 -12.59
N THR A 263 -10.21 -1.89 -11.57
CA THR A 263 -10.38 -3.11 -10.74
C THR A 263 -11.11 -4.25 -11.44
N SER A 264 -11.89 -3.96 -12.48
CA SER A 264 -12.53 -4.98 -13.34
C SER A 264 -11.51 -5.77 -14.17
N ASN A 265 -10.39 -5.14 -14.55
CA ASN A 265 -9.28 -5.77 -15.26
C ASN A 265 -7.98 -5.07 -14.89
N PRO A 266 -7.34 -5.41 -13.77
CA PRO A 266 -6.19 -4.69 -13.24
C PRO A 266 -5.02 -4.64 -14.21
N GLN A 267 -4.64 -3.44 -14.63
CA GLN A 267 -3.54 -3.19 -15.55
C GLN A 267 -2.45 -2.30 -14.95
N PHE A 268 -2.83 -1.42 -14.04
CA PHE A 268 -1.90 -0.44 -13.48
C PHE A 268 -1.81 -0.56 -11.97
N VAL A 269 -0.60 -0.45 -11.47
CA VAL A 269 -0.31 -0.18 -10.06
C VAL A 269 0.24 1.23 -9.97
N PHE A 270 -0.39 2.07 -9.15
CA PHE A 270 0.04 3.44 -8.95
C PHE A 270 0.20 3.74 -7.45
N ILE A 271 1.41 4.12 -7.06
CA ILE A 271 1.72 4.43 -5.67
C ILE A 271 2.12 5.89 -5.54
N VAL A 272 1.49 6.57 -4.61
CA VAL A 272 1.86 7.91 -4.16
C VAL A 272 2.34 7.81 -2.72
N MET A 273 3.56 8.28 -2.46
CA MET A 273 4.11 8.43 -1.12
C MET A 273 4.48 9.89 -0.90
N LEU A 274 4.10 10.41 0.24
CA LEU A 274 4.47 11.72 0.74
C LEU A 274 5.25 11.55 2.04
N ASP A 275 6.48 12.02 2.05
CA ASP A 275 7.36 12.00 3.21
C ASP A 275 7.19 13.32 3.97
N ASP A 276 6.70 13.23 5.18
CA ASP A 276 6.43 14.34 6.10
C ASP A 276 5.53 15.45 5.51
N PRO A 277 4.31 15.11 5.01
CA PRO A 277 3.40 16.10 4.48
C PRO A 277 2.97 17.06 5.59
N GLN A 278 3.17 18.34 5.34
CA GLN A 278 2.82 19.39 6.28
C GLN A 278 1.32 19.67 6.24
N LYS A 279 0.75 20.06 7.39
CA LYS A 279 -0.63 20.54 7.46
C LYS A 279 -0.74 21.86 6.71
N SER A 280 -1.56 21.91 5.67
CA SER A 280 -1.83 23.14 4.93
C SER A 280 -2.99 23.91 5.55
N LYS A 281 -2.85 25.24 5.66
CA LYS A 281 -3.95 26.13 6.07
C LYS A 281 -5.02 26.25 4.99
N ASP A 282 -4.66 25.94 3.74
CA ASP A 282 -5.56 26.02 2.58
C ASP A 282 -6.47 24.79 2.47
N TYR A 283 -6.13 23.70 3.17
CA TYR A 283 -6.88 22.45 3.21
C TYR A 283 -7.55 22.28 4.57
N TYR A 284 -8.77 22.76 4.67
CA TYR A 284 -9.57 22.70 5.88
C TYR A 284 -10.80 21.84 5.66
N TYR A 285 -10.75 20.58 6.12
CA TYR A 285 -11.87 19.67 6.00
C TYR A 285 -12.89 19.93 7.12
N LYS A 286 -14.10 20.34 6.74
CA LYS A 286 -15.24 20.49 7.66
C LYS A 286 -15.93 19.15 7.83
N TYR A 287 -16.18 18.76 9.05
CA TYR A 287 -16.97 17.59 9.37
C TYR A 287 -17.99 17.90 10.46
N ARG A 288 -19.13 17.22 10.42
CA ARG A 288 -20.18 17.38 11.43
C ARG A 288 -19.79 16.63 12.69
N HIS A 289 -19.65 17.35 13.78
CA HIS A 289 -19.37 16.78 15.10
C HIS A 289 -20.63 16.17 15.72
N ARG A 290 -20.49 15.32 16.75
CA ARG A 290 -21.62 14.67 17.46
C ARG A 290 -22.59 15.66 18.11
N ASP A 291 -22.13 16.84 18.48
CA ASP A 291 -22.93 17.94 19.03
C ASP A 291 -23.76 18.68 17.98
N GLY A 292 -23.73 18.25 16.72
CA GLY A 292 -24.40 18.87 15.59
C GLY A 292 -23.66 20.06 14.98
N GLY A 293 -22.59 20.52 15.61
CA GLY A 293 -21.76 21.62 15.11
C GLY A 293 -20.79 21.19 14.00
N TRP A 294 -20.41 22.15 13.14
CA TRP A 294 -19.36 21.94 12.17
C TRP A 294 -17.99 22.22 12.80
N LYS A 295 -17.11 21.22 12.76
CA LYS A 295 -15.70 21.38 13.13
C LYS A 295 -14.84 21.17 11.90
N GLY A 296 -13.73 21.89 11.84
CA GLY A 296 -12.71 21.70 10.82
C GLY A 296 -11.41 21.24 11.44
N THR A 297 -10.60 20.52 10.69
CA THR A 297 -9.27 20.14 11.11
C THR A 297 -8.32 20.10 9.93
N LEU A 298 -7.05 20.27 10.24
CA LEU A 298 -5.96 20.14 9.28
C LEU A 298 -5.49 18.69 9.34
N PHE A 299 -5.80 17.93 8.31
CA PHE A 299 -5.42 16.53 8.22
C PHE A 299 -4.10 16.36 7.45
N ASN A 300 -3.25 15.50 7.98
CA ASN A 300 -2.01 15.08 7.31
C ASN A 300 -1.90 13.55 7.19
N THR A 301 -3.02 12.83 7.22
CA THR A 301 -3.05 11.38 7.01
C THR A 301 -3.25 11.02 5.53
N ALA A 302 -2.92 9.79 5.16
CA ALA A 302 -2.94 9.33 3.77
C ALA A 302 -4.28 9.55 3.06
N GLY A 303 -5.41 9.35 3.76
CA GLY A 303 -6.75 9.51 3.20
C GLY A 303 -7.05 10.93 2.69
N TRP A 304 -6.34 11.93 3.20
CA TRP A 304 -6.51 13.35 2.87
C TRP A 304 -5.33 13.94 2.10
N THR A 305 -4.30 13.19 1.84
CA THR A 305 -3.05 13.64 1.21
C THR A 305 -2.71 12.77 0.00
N SER A 306 -2.03 11.65 0.18
CA SER A 306 -1.60 10.78 -0.92
C SER A 306 -2.76 10.21 -1.74
N VAL A 307 -3.92 10.00 -1.13
CA VAL A 307 -5.14 9.57 -1.83
C VAL A 307 -5.66 10.66 -2.77
N GLU A 308 -5.74 11.90 -2.29
CA GLU A 308 -6.17 13.03 -3.12
C GLU A 308 -5.23 13.29 -4.29
N VAL A 309 -3.91 13.26 -4.03
CA VAL A 309 -2.91 13.39 -5.09
C VAL A 309 -3.07 12.29 -6.13
N ALA A 310 -3.25 11.03 -5.70
CA ALA A 310 -3.44 9.91 -6.61
C ALA A 310 -4.70 10.08 -7.47
N GLY A 311 -5.82 10.46 -6.86
CA GLY A 311 -7.06 10.72 -7.58
C GLY A 311 -6.89 11.80 -8.65
N LYS A 312 -6.31 12.94 -8.28
CA LYS A 312 -6.04 14.05 -9.22
C LYS A 312 -5.09 13.66 -10.36
N VAL A 313 -4.07 12.86 -10.08
CA VAL A 313 -3.15 12.38 -11.11
C VAL A 313 -3.87 11.42 -12.05
N ILE A 314 -4.58 10.42 -11.53
CA ILE A 314 -5.30 9.44 -12.36
C ILE A 314 -6.36 10.13 -13.23
N ASP A 315 -7.07 11.12 -12.71
CA ASP A 315 -8.04 11.89 -13.48
C ASP A 315 -7.38 12.55 -14.71
N LYS A 316 -6.18 13.08 -14.57
CA LYS A 316 -5.44 13.72 -15.65
C LYS A 316 -4.79 12.75 -16.64
N ILE A 317 -4.17 11.68 -16.15
CA ILE A 317 -3.42 10.74 -17.00
C ILE A 317 -4.30 9.60 -17.53
N GLY A 318 -5.45 9.37 -16.91
CA GLY A 318 -6.37 8.28 -17.25
C GLY A 318 -6.77 8.26 -18.73
N PRO A 319 -7.16 9.39 -19.34
CA PRO A 319 -7.47 9.42 -20.78
C PRO A 319 -6.29 8.99 -21.65
N ILE A 320 -5.06 9.38 -21.28
CA ILE A 320 -3.84 9.00 -22.01
C ILE A 320 -3.59 7.50 -21.87
N LEU A 321 -3.74 6.96 -20.68
CA LEU A 321 -3.57 5.53 -20.43
C LEU A 321 -4.65 4.71 -21.15
N ALA A 322 -5.89 5.16 -21.12
CA ALA A 322 -6.99 4.49 -21.80
C ALA A 322 -6.77 4.40 -23.33
N THR A 323 -6.34 5.50 -23.96
CA THR A 323 -6.11 5.52 -25.42
C THR A 323 -4.86 4.79 -25.85
N LYS A 324 -3.84 4.72 -25.01
CA LYS A 324 -2.52 4.23 -25.38
C LYS A 324 -2.26 2.78 -24.94
N TYR A 325 -2.93 2.31 -23.90
CA TYR A 325 -2.57 1.08 -23.22
C TYR A 325 -3.74 0.14 -22.91
N ILE A 326 -4.97 0.60 -22.95
CA ILE A 326 -6.14 -0.25 -22.85
C ILE A 326 -6.55 -0.57 -24.27
N GLU A 327 -6.34 -1.81 -24.70
CA GLU A 327 -6.92 -2.30 -25.94
C GLU A 327 -8.44 -2.25 -25.76
N VAL A 328 -9.09 -1.49 -26.64
CA VAL A 328 -10.57 -1.51 -26.74
C VAL A 328 -10.87 -2.83 -27.43
N ASN A 329 -11.30 -3.82 -26.67
CA ASN A 329 -11.88 -5.06 -27.18
C ASN A 329 -13.28 -4.79 -27.72
#